data_f5534d4632241484c381cd6c8b775543
#
_entry.id   f5534d4632241484c381cd6c8b775543
#
_cell.length_a   1.000
_cell.length_b   1.000
_cell.length_c   1.000
_cell.angle_alpha   90.00
_cell.angle_beta   90.00
_cell.angle_gamma   90.00
#
_symmetry.space_group_name_H-M   'P 1'
#
loop_
_entity.id
_entity.type
_entity.pdbx_description
1 polymer ?
#
loop_
_entity_poly.entity_id
_entity_poly.type
_entity_poly.pdbx_seq_one_letter_code
_entity_poly.pdbx_strand_id
1 'polypeptide(L)' 'MAKITGIITTLNEERNIAEAIQSLQQICDEIIVVDSNSSDQTITIAASLGAKTYIQSYLGDGIQKNFG' A
#
# COMPACT_ATOMS: atom_id res chain seq x y z
N MET A 1 19.41 -10.63 11.15
CA MET A 1 19.06 -10.46 9.78
C MET A 1 18.19 -9.28 9.58
N ALA A 2 18.47 -8.52 8.58
CA ALA A 2 17.69 -7.33 8.32
C ALA A 2 16.38 -7.71 7.67
N LYS A 3 15.35 -7.01 8.03
CA LYS A 3 14.04 -7.20 7.42
C LYS A 3 13.90 -6.21 6.27
N ILE A 4 13.44 -6.68 5.15
CA ILE A 4 13.23 -5.83 4.00
C ILE A 4 11.75 -5.46 3.94
N THR A 5 11.47 -4.17 3.93
CA THR A 5 10.11 -3.67 3.87
C THR A 5 9.89 -2.99 2.53
N GLY A 6 8.87 -3.42 1.83
CA GLY A 6 8.49 -2.77 0.58
C GLY A 6 7.32 -1.84 0.82
N ILE A 7 7.36 -0.67 0.20
CA ILE A 7 6.29 0.29 0.34
C ILE A 7 5.72 0.60 -1.03
N ILE A 8 4.42 0.50 -1.16
CA ILE A 8 3.73 0.77 -2.41
C ILE A 8 2.73 1.88 -2.17
N THR A 9 2.74 2.90 -3.01
CA THR A 9 1.71 3.93 -2.96
C THR A 9 0.71 3.65 -4.08
N THR A 10 -0.56 3.76 -3.77
CA THR A 10 -1.59 3.37 -4.74
C THR A 10 -2.69 4.41 -4.83
N LEU A 11 -3.34 4.41 -5.98
CA LEU A 11 -4.58 5.13 -6.18
C LEU A 11 -5.32 4.40 -7.28
N ASN A 12 -6.41 3.71 -6.92
CA ASN A 12 -7.24 2.95 -7.86
C ASN A 12 -6.42 1.97 -8.68
N GLU A 13 -5.71 1.10 -7.98
CA GLU A 13 -4.84 0.12 -8.62
C GLU A 13 -5.37 -1.29 -8.52
N GLU A 14 -6.68 -1.47 -8.40
CA GLU A 14 -7.19 -2.81 -8.12
C GLU A 14 -6.79 -3.84 -9.17
N ARG A 15 -6.53 -3.42 -10.40
CA ARG A 15 -6.12 -4.37 -11.42
C ARG A 15 -4.70 -4.85 -11.26
N ASN A 16 -3.83 -4.00 -10.71
CA ASN A 16 -2.41 -4.31 -10.67
C ASN A 16 -1.88 -4.56 -9.29
N ILE A 17 -2.65 -4.25 -8.25
CA ILE A 17 -2.10 -4.29 -6.91
C ILE A 17 -1.73 -5.71 -6.49
N ALA A 18 -2.50 -6.71 -6.90
CA ALA A 18 -2.19 -8.08 -6.52
C ALA A 18 -0.86 -8.52 -7.09
N GLU A 19 -0.66 -8.21 -8.36
CA GLU A 19 0.57 -8.61 -9.01
C GLU A 19 1.76 -7.85 -8.41
N ALA A 20 1.59 -6.58 -8.13
CA ALA A 20 2.65 -5.78 -7.54
C ALA A 20 3.04 -6.33 -6.17
N ILE A 21 2.06 -6.68 -5.34
CA ILE A 21 2.36 -7.22 -4.03
C ILE A 21 3.03 -8.57 -4.15
N GLN A 22 2.54 -9.43 -5.03
CA GLN A 22 3.13 -10.75 -5.17
C GLN A 22 4.57 -10.68 -5.65
N SER A 23 4.87 -9.73 -6.52
CA SER A 23 6.24 -9.57 -6.97
C SER A 23 7.14 -9.15 -5.82
N LEU A 24 6.68 -8.25 -4.98
CA LEU A 24 7.50 -7.80 -3.86
C LEU A 24 7.60 -8.84 -2.78
N GLN A 25 6.62 -9.72 -2.63
CA GLN A 25 6.69 -10.74 -1.61
C GLN A 25 7.83 -11.71 -1.81
N GLN A 26 8.37 -11.73 -3.00
CA GLN A 26 9.51 -12.61 -3.25
C GLN A 26 10.79 -12.06 -2.69
N ILE A 27 10.87 -10.76 -2.45
CA ILE A 27 12.09 -10.16 -1.97
C ILE A 27 11.91 -9.38 -0.69
N CYS A 28 10.68 -9.10 -0.28
CA CYS A 28 10.43 -8.32 0.92
C CYS A 28 9.82 -9.18 2.00
N ASP A 29 10.21 -8.91 3.23
CA ASP A 29 9.63 -9.61 4.37
C ASP A 29 8.31 -9.01 4.77
N GLU A 30 8.10 -7.75 4.46
CA GLU A 30 6.89 -7.06 4.85
C GLU A 30 6.52 -6.07 3.76
N ILE A 31 5.25 -5.94 3.47
CA ILE A 31 4.80 -4.99 2.45
C ILE A 31 3.80 -4.05 3.07
N ILE A 32 3.99 -2.76 2.84
CA ILE A 32 3.10 -1.74 3.32
C ILE A 32 2.51 -1.03 2.11
N VAL A 33 1.19 -0.91 2.09
CA VAL A 33 0.50 -0.21 1.01
C VAL A 33 -0.07 1.08 1.58
N VAL A 34 0.34 2.19 1.01
CA VAL A 34 -0.18 3.50 1.39
C VAL A 34 -1.10 3.94 0.27
N ASP A 35 -2.39 3.98 0.55
CA ASP A 35 -3.37 4.25 -0.47
C ASP A 35 -3.87 5.67 -0.39
N SER A 36 -4.03 6.31 -1.54
CA SER A 36 -4.50 7.69 -1.59
C SER A 36 -6.02 7.72 -1.72
N ASN A 37 -6.67 6.94 -0.90
CA ASN A 37 -8.13 6.91 -0.82
C ASN A 37 -8.76 6.40 -2.11
N SER A 38 -8.37 5.23 -2.54
CA SER A 38 -8.94 4.62 -3.72
C SER A 38 -10.42 4.36 -3.55
N SER A 39 -11.16 4.49 -4.61
CA SER A 39 -12.58 4.21 -4.58
C SER A 39 -12.89 2.79 -5.06
N ASP A 40 -11.87 2.02 -5.41
CA ASP A 40 -12.08 0.65 -5.87
C ASP A 40 -11.66 -0.34 -4.80
N GLN A 41 -11.34 -1.55 -5.18
CA GLN A 41 -11.02 -2.63 -4.25
C GLN A 41 -9.54 -2.73 -3.92
N THR A 42 -8.77 -1.71 -4.21
CA THR A 42 -7.32 -1.76 -4.01
C THR A 42 -6.95 -2.17 -2.59
N ILE A 43 -7.52 -1.52 -1.59
CA ILE A 43 -7.19 -1.82 -0.20
C ILE A 43 -7.66 -3.22 0.18
N THR A 44 -8.83 -3.61 -0.25
CA THR A 44 -9.35 -4.93 0.06
C THR A 44 -8.43 -6.02 -0.47
N ILE A 45 -7.97 -5.86 -1.70
CA ILE A 45 -7.09 -6.83 -2.31
C ILE A 45 -5.75 -6.85 -1.59
N ALA A 46 -5.20 -5.68 -1.29
CA ALA A 46 -3.92 -5.61 -0.62
C ALA A 46 -3.98 -6.29 0.75
N ALA A 47 -5.02 -6.02 1.49
CA ALA A 47 -5.15 -6.62 2.81
C ALA A 47 -5.31 -8.14 2.71
N SER A 48 -6.02 -8.61 1.70
CA SER A 48 -6.22 -10.06 1.57
C SER A 48 -4.93 -10.78 1.22
N LEU A 49 -3.95 -10.07 0.70
CA LEU A 49 -2.67 -10.67 0.36
C LEU A 49 -1.66 -10.53 1.50
N GLY A 50 -2.07 -9.99 2.62
CA GLY A 50 -1.19 -9.92 3.77
C GLY A 50 -0.43 -8.61 3.91
N ALA A 51 -0.67 -7.65 3.07
CA ALA A 51 0.01 -6.37 3.19
C ALA A 51 -0.62 -5.54 4.30
N LYS A 52 0.19 -4.71 4.93
CA LYS A 52 -0.34 -3.72 5.86
C LYS A 52 -0.83 -2.54 5.05
N THR A 53 -2.01 -2.06 5.35
CA THR A 53 -2.61 -1.00 4.53
C THR A 53 -2.86 0.24 5.37
N TYR A 54 -2.56 1.38 4.77
CA TYR A 54 -2.82 2.67 5.37
C TYR A 54 -3.47 3.55 4.32
N ILE A 55 -4.37 4.42 4.73
CA ILE A 55 -5.02 5.32 3.82
C ILE A 55 -4.57 6.73 4.13
N GLN A 56 -4.06 7.40 3.11
CA GLN A 56 -3.61 8.77 3.24
C GLN A 56 -4.42 9.63 2.28
N SER A 57 -5.30 10.44 2.83
CA SER A 57 -6.14 11.25 2.02
C SER A 57 -5.41 12.51 1.62
N TYR A 58 -5.54 12.89 0.37
CA TYR A 58 -4.87 14.06 -0.07
C TYR A 58 -5.84 15.20 -0.03
N LEU A 59 -6.19 15.63 1.10
CA LEU A 59 -7.08 16.72 1.17
C LEU A 59 -6.32 17.96 1.18
N GLY A 60 -5.19 17.92 0.78
CA GLY A 60 -4.50 19.09 0.68
C GLY A 60 -3.85 19.49 1.88
N ASP A 61 -3.26 20.42 1.93
CA ASP A 61 -2.68 20.98 2.90
C ASP A 61 -1.80 20.30 3.75
N GLY A 62 -1.14 20.49 4.38
CA GLY A 62 -0.10 19.95 5.08
C GLY A 62 -0.40 19.03 6.18
N ILE A 63 -1.60 18.58 6.21
CA ILE A 63 -2.00 17.72 7.25
C ILE A 63 -1.29 16.43 7.22
N GLN A 64 -0.89 15.96 6.08
CA GLN A 64 -0.30 14.70 5.99
C GLN A 64 1.06 14.64 6.54
N LYS A 65 1.66 15.72 6.84
CA LYS A 65 3.00 15.64 7.28
C LYS A 65 3.15 14.89 8.56
N ASN A 66 2.09 14.68 9.26
CA ASN A 66 2.18 13.88 10.44
C ASN A 66 1.98 12.44 10.18
N PHE A 67 1.80 12.07 8.96
CA PHE A 67 1.58 10.72 8.63
C PHE A 67 2.85 9.98 8.86
N GLY A 68 2.84 8.99 9.53
CA GLY A 68 4.06 8.37 9.71
C GLY A 68 4.12 7.29 10.45
#